data_dc1b6c528c4901607575152143b3234b
#
_entry.id   dc1b6c528c4901607575152143b3234b
#
_cell.length_a   1.000
_cell.length_b   1.000
_cell.length_c   1.000
_cell.angle_alpha   90.00
_cell.angle_beta   90.00
_cell.angle_gamma   90.00
#
_symmetry.space_group_name_H-M   'P 1'
#
loop_
_entity.id
_entity.type
_entity.pdbx_description
1 polymer ?
#
loop_
_entity_poly.entity_id
_entity_poly.type
_entity_poly.pdbx_seq_one_letter_code
_entity_poly.pdbx_strand_id
1 'polypeptide(L)'
;YGNPSTQSKVREMVQAGCSKILFFPLYPHYAGATSATATDQFFRSLMKEKWQPTVRVVEPYFDQPLYIEALARSVEEAYATKETKPEILVCSYHGVPKRYLMQGDPYHCQCQKTTRLLKERLGWKDTEIITTFQSKFGPEEWLRPYTVEEVARIVEEEEKKSIAVIAPAFSSDCIETLEEINEEIKESFEEAGGEEFTYIPCLNDSTAHIDALSSLIDKNLRGWID
;
A
#
# COMPACT_ATOMS: atom_id res chain seq x y z
N TYR A 1 -7.51 -18.27 -0.27
CA TYR A 1 -7.11 -18.38 1.13
C TYR A 1 -8.20 -17.79 2.02
N GLY A 2 -8.42 -18.38 3.16
CA GLY A 2 -9.31 -17.87 4.20
C GLY A 2 -10.81 -17.95 3.91
N ASN A 3 -11.59 -17.63 4.95
CA ASN A 3 -13.04 -17.52 4.93
C ASN A 3 -13.46 -16.10 5.34
N PRO A 4 -14.47 -15.53 4.69
CA PRO A 4 -15.23 -16.05 3.56
C PRO A 4 -14.43 -16.07 2.24
N SER A 5 -14.64 -17.10 1.40
CA SER A 5 -14.00 -17.16 0.08
C SER A 5 -14.69 -16.20 -0.91
N THR A 6 -13.93 -15.70 -1.91
CA THR A 6 -14.48 -14.87 -3.01
C THR A 6 -15.66 -15.57 -3.68
N GLN A 7 -15.56 -16.88 -3.93
CA GLN A 7 -16.62 -17.65 -4.55
C GLN A 7 -17.90 -17.69 -3.68
N SER A 8 -17.77 -17.84 -2.35
CA SER A 8 -18.95 -17.86 -1.47
C SER A 8 -19.64 -16.51 -1.46
N LYS A 9 -18.90 -15.41 -1.47
CA LYS A 9 -19.47 -14.05 -1.47
C LYS A 9 -20.08 -13.66 -2.80
N VAL A 10 -19.46 -14.03 -3.93
CA VAL A 10 -20.09 -13.86 -5.25
C VAL A 10 -21.42 -14.61 -5.33
N ARG A 11 -21.44 -15.86 -4.89
CA ARG A 11 -22.68 -16.66 -4.87
C ARG A 11 -23.75 -16.05 -3.97
N GLU A 12 -23.39 -15.62 -2.78
CA GLU A 12 -24.31 -14.93 -1.85
C GLU A 12 -24.96 -13.71 -2.51
N MET A 13 -24.17 -12.84 -3.16
CA MET A 13 -24.66 -11.66 -3.87
C MET A 13 -25.61 -12.05 -5.03
N VAL A 14 -25.25 -13.04 -5.82
CA VAL A 14 -26.09 -13.55 -6.92
C VAL A 14 -27.41 -14.10 -6.39
N GLN A 15 -27.39 -14.87 -5.31
CA GLN A 15 -28.59 -15.41 -4.66
C GLN A 15 -29.46 -14.32 -4.04
N ALA A 16 -28.87 -13.25 -3.54
CA ALA A 16 -29.57 -12.07 -3.06
C ALA A 16 -30.18 -11.21 -4.18
N GLY A 17 -29.98 -11.58 -5.46
CA GLY A 17 -30.56 -10.88 -6.62
C GLY A 17 -29.76 -9.64 -7.05
N CYS A 18 -28.50 -9.50 -6.62
CA CYS A 18 -27.67 -8.39 -7.05
C CYS A 18 -27.38 -8.47 -8.56
N SER A 19 -27.97 -7.56 -9.33
CA SER A 19 -27.78 -7.46 -10.79
C SER A 19 -26.48 -6.74 -11.19
N LYS A 20 -25.84 -6.05 -10.24
CA LYS A 20 -24.61 -5.29 -10.43
C LYS A 20 -23.68 -5.51 -9.24
N ILE A 21 -22.41 -5.79 -9.48
CA ILE A 21 -21.39 -5.98 -8.44
C ILE A 21 -20.19 -5.10 -8.76
N LEU A 22 -19.79 -4.26 -7.81
CA LEU A 22 -18.52 -3.55 -7.84
C LEU A 22 -17.50 -4.35 -7.05
N PHE A 23 -16.43 -4.81 -7.71
CA PHE A 23 -15.30 -5.46 -7.07
C PHE A 23 -14.20 -4.43 -6.78
N PHE A 24 -13.83 -4.31 -5.52
CA PHE A 24 -12.86 -3.31 -5.06
C PHE A 24 -11.69 -4.00 -4.34
N PRO A 25 -10.60 -4.35 -5.07
CA PRO A 25 -9.37 -4.79 -4.42
C PRO A 25 -8.78 -3.64 -3.59
N LEU A 26 -8.59 -3.85 -2.29
CA LEU A 26 -8.02 -2.83 -1.40
C LEU A 26 -6.49 -2.81 -1.48
N TYR A 27 -5.96 -2.88 -2.70
CA TYR A 27 -4.55 -2.68 -3.02
C TYR A 27 -4.44 -1.36 -3.80
N PRO A 28 -3.84 -0.30 -3.20
CA PRO A 28 -3.68 0.97 -3.89
C PRO A 28 -2.90 0.85 -5.20
N HIS A 29 -1.88 -0.01 -5.21
CA HIS A 29 -0.98 -0.26 -6.33
C HIS A 29 -1.33 -1.57 -7.02
N TYR A 30 -1.23 -1.58 -8.35
CA TYR A 30 -1.36 -2.81 -9.13
C TYR A 30 -0.08 -3.64 -9.04
N ALA A 31 -0.24 -4.93 -8.81
CA ALA A 31 0.80 -5.93 -9.05
C ALA A 31 0.16 -7.22 -9.54
N GLY A 32 0.91 -7.99 -10.34
CA GLY A 32 0.49 -9.33 -10.75
C GLY A 32 0.18 -10.26 -9.59
N ALA A 33 0.91 -10.10 -8.48
CA ALA A 33 0.75 -10.89 -7.25
C ALA A 33 -0.44 -10.44 -6.38
N THR A 34 -1.01 -9.27 -6.59
CA THR A 34 -2.07 -8.70 -5.73
C THR A 34 -3.36 -8.42 -6.51
N SER A 35 -3.52 -7.21 -7.05
CA SER A 35 -4.75 -6.79 -7.74
C SER A 35 -5.13 -7.72 -8.89
N ALA A 36 -4.14 -8.17 -9.69
CA ALA A 36 -4.42 -9.10 -10.79
C ALA A 36 -4.92 -10.45 -10.28
N THR A 37 -4.22 -11.05 -9.31
CA THR A 37 -4.61 -12.35 -8.74
C THR A 37 -5.98 -12.29 -8.05
N ALA A 38 -6.27 -11.20 -7.32
CA ALA A 38 -7.58 -10.99 -6.69
C ALA A 38 -8.69 -10.87 -7.74
N THR A 39 -8.43 -10.13 -8.82
CA THR A 39 -9.38 -9.94 -9.93
C THR A 39 -9.60 -11.24 -10.71
N ASP A 40 -8.55 -12.00 -10.97
CA ASP A 40 -8.65 -13.34 -11.58
C ASP A 40 -9.55 -14.26 -10.76
N GLN A 41 -9.37 -14.28 -9.44
CA GLN A 41 -10.18 -15.11 -8.56
C GLN A 41 -11.65 -14.66 -8.54
N PHE A 42 -11.90 -13.36 -8.61
CA PHE A 42 -13.24 -12.80 -8.73
C PHE A 42 -13.91 -13.26 -10.03
N PHE A 43 -13.25 -13.10 -11.18
CA PHE A 43 -13.80 -13.55 -12.46
C PHE A 43 -13.99 -15.06 -12.54
N ARG A 44 -13.04 -15.85 -12.04
CA ARG A 44 -13.21 -17.32 -11.93
C ARG A 44 -14.42 -17.72 -11.09
N SER A 45 -14.74 -16.92 -10.07
CA SER A 45 -15.92 -17.16 -9.23
C SER A 45 -17.20 -16.84 -9.99
N LEU A 46 -17.23 -15.74 -10.74
CA LEU A 46 -18.36 -15.38 -11.61
C LEU A 46 -18.64 -16.42 -12.70
N MET A 47 -17.59 -16.95 -13.33
CA MET A 47 -17.72 -17.97 -14.37
C MET A 47 -18.41 -19.26 -13.91
N LYS A 48 -18.50 -19.50 -12.60
CA LYS A 48 -19.21 -20.66 -12.02
C LYS A 48 -20.70 -20.41 -11.81
N GLU A 49 -21.16 -19.17 -11.91
CA GLU A 49 -22.56 -18.82 -11.76
C GLU A 49 -23.28 -18.92 -13.11
N LYS A 50 -24.49 -19.51 -13.11
CA LYS A 50 -25.31 -19.64 -14.34
C LYS A 50 -25.83 -18.32 -14.85
N TRP A 51 -26.14 -17.42 -13.92
CA TRP A 51 -26.53 -16.06 -14.22
C TRP A 51 -25.46 -15.11 -13.68
N GLN A 52 -24.90 -14.32 -14.55
CA GLN A 52 -23.81 -13.43 -14.21
C GLN A 52 -24.31 -11.98 -14.10
N PRO A 53 -24.09 -11.31 -12.97
CA PRO A 53 -24.39 -9.89 -12.83
C PRO A 53 -23.43 -9.04 -13.70
N THR A 54 -23.83 -7.81 -14.00
CA THR A 54 -22.90 -6.81 -14.56
C THR A 54 -21.87 -6.46 -13.51
N VAL A 55 -20.59 -6.39 -13.91
CA VAL A 55 -19.51 -6.12 -12.96
C VAL A 55 -18.66 -4.93 -13.40
N ARG A 56 -18.14 -4.21 -12.41
CA ARG A 56 -17.02 -3.28 -12.56
C ARG A 56 -15.93 -3.66 -11.55
N VAL A 57 -14.70 -3.38 -11.92
CA VAL A 57 -13.53 -3.53 -11.04
C VAL A 57 -12.96 -2.13 -10.82
N VAL A 58 -12.74 -1.76 -9.56
CA VAL A 58 -12.08 -0.50 -9.23
C VAL A 58 -10.63 -0.58 -9.67
N GLU A 59 -10.18 0.42 -10.43
CA GLU A 59 -8.80 0.54 -10.88
C GLU A 59 -7.84 0.84 -9.70
N PRO A 60 -6.54 0.57 -9.81
CA PRO A 60 -5.53 0.99 -8.84
C PRO A 60 -5.64 2.50 -8.57
N TYR A 61 -5.48 2.87 -7.29
CA TYR A 61 -5.75 4.25 -6.85
C TYR A 61 -4.53 4.93 -6.19
N PHE A 62 -3.34 4.42 -6.51
CA PHE A 62 -2.04 4.84 -5.97
C PHE A 62 -1.71 6.33 -6.14
N ASP A 63 -2.38 7.02 -7.07
CA ASP A 63 -2.17 8.45 -7.38
C ASP A 63 -3.45 9.29 -7.17
N GLN A 64 -4.48 8.74 -6.55
CA GLN A 64 -5.72 9.47 -6.29
C GLN A 64 -5.49 10.58 -5.26
N PRO A 65 -5.95 11.82 -5.54
CA PRO A 65 -5.65 12.96 -4.67
C PRO A 65 -6.08 12.77 -3.21
N LEU A 66 -7.27 12.19 -2.95
CA LEU A 66 -7.75 11.94 -1.59
C LEU A 66 -6.94 10.86 -0.88
N TYR A 67 -6.43 9.85 -1.62
CA TYR A 67 -5.54 8.85 -1.04
C TYR A 67 -4.19 9.46 -0.66
N ILE A 68 -3.59 10.27 -1.53
CA ILE A 68 -2.34 11.00 -1.24
C ILE A 68 -2.54 11.97 -0.07
N GLU A 69 -3.68 12.65 -0.01
CA GLU A 69 -4.04 13.52 1.11
C GLU A 69 -4.16 12.75 2.43
N ALA A 70 -4.78 11.55 2.40
CA ALA A 70 -4.88 10.70 3.60
C ALA A 70 -3.49 10.26 4.11
N LEU A 71 -2.58 9.86 3.20
CA LEU A 71 -1.20 9.54 3.55
C LEU A 71 -0.46 10.77 4.13
N ALA A 72 -0.62 11.93 3.50
CA ALA A 72 0.03 13.15 3.99
C ALA A 72 -0.44 13.52 5.40
N ARG A 73 -1.74 13.44 5.66
CA ARG A 73 -2.30 13.69 7.00
C ARG A 73 -1.77 12.72 8.04
N SER A 74 -1.70 11.43 7.74
CA SER A 74 -1.15 10.46 8.69
C SER A 74 0.32 10.76 9.05
N VAL A 75 1.11 11.22 8.09
CA VAL A 75 2.49 11.68 8.33
C VAL A 75 2.51 12.96 9.17
N GLU A 76 1.70 13.97 8.81
CA GLU A 76 1.61 15.24 9.54
C GLU A 76 1.17 15.03 11.00
N GLU A 77 0.17 14.17 11.23
CA GLU A 77 -0.32 13.80 12.56
C GLU A 77 0.75 13.09 13.39
N ALA A 78 1.46 12.11 12.80
CA ALA A 78 2.54 11.42 13.48
C ALA A 78 3.68 12.38 13.86
N TYR A 79 4.04 13.30 12.97
CA TYR A 79 5.10 14.27 13.21
C TYR A 79 4.70 15.33 14.23
N ALA A 80 3.43 15.70 14.31
CA ALA A 80 2.91 16.66 15.29
C ALA A 80 3.01 16.16 16.74
N THR A 81 3.13 14.84 16.95
CA THR A 81 3.31 14.24 18.28
C THR A 81 4.76 14.20 18.75
N LYS A 82 5.71 14.60 17.90
CA LYS A 82 7.14 14.51 18.15
C LYS A 82 7.73 15.85 18.58
N GLU A 83 8.67 15.82 19.52
CA GLU A 83 9.44 17.00 19.92
C GLU A 83 10.38 17.43 18.77
N THR A 84 10.96 16.47 18.08
CA THR A 84 11.82 16.69 16.90
C THR A 84 11.22 15.96 15.70
N LYS A 85 11.15 16.65 14.56
CA LYS A 85 10.71 16.06 13.30
C LYS A 85 11.70 14.96 12.87
N PRO A 86 11.24 13.73 12.54
CA PRO A 86 12.09 12.73 11.94
C PRO A 86 12.82 13.26 10.69
N GLU A 87 14.08 12.91 10.54
CA GLU A 87 14.94 13.47 9.50
C GLU A 87 14.61 12.93 8.10
N ILE A 88 14.17 11.67 8.03
CA ILE A 88 13.80 10.99 6.79
C ILE A 88 12.49 10.23 6.97
N LEU A 89 11.60 10.34 5.98
CA LEU A 89 10.45 9.46 5.83
C LEU A 89 10.80 8.33 4.85
N VAL A 90 10.75 7.11 5.32
CA VAL A 90 10.93 5.90 4.53
C VAL A 90 9.55 5.39 4.10
N CYS A 91 9.26 5.45 2.80
CA CYS A 91 8.09 4.82 2.21
C CYS A 91 8.44 3.37 1.86
N SER A 92 8.09 2.44 2.74
CA SER A 92 8.35 1.01 2.58
C SER A 92 7.19 0.34 1.85
N TYR A 93 7.47 -0.31 0.73
CA TYR A 93 6.51 -1.05 -0.07
C TYR A 93 6.85 -2.54 -0.01
N HIS A 94 5.84 -3.41 -0.05
CA HIS A 94 6.14 -4.84 -0.20
C HIS A 94 6.92 -5.06 -1.50
N GLY A 95 8.06 -5.73 -1.42
CA GLY A 95 8.87 -6.06 -2.58
C GLY A 95 8.15 -7.04 -3.51
N VAL A 96 8.60 -7.08 -4.76
CA VAL A 96 8.27 -8.12 -5.73
C VAL A 96 9.55 -8.50 -6.48
N PRO A 97 9.64 -9.71 -7.05
CA PRO A 97 10.77 -10.09 -7.89
C PRO A 97 11.00 -9.09 -9.03
N LYS A 98 12.23 -8.67 -9.23
CA LYS A 98 12.64 -7.68 -10.27
C LYS A 98 12.18 -8.07 -11.66
N ARG A 99 12.05 -9.38 -11.94
CA ARG A 99 11.54 -9.87 -13.23
C ARG A 99 10.12 -9.36 -13.53
N TYR A 100 9.28 -9.05 -12.51
CA TYR A 100 7.93 -8.49 -12.75
C TYR A 100 8.04 -7.13 -13.45
N LEU A 101 8.91 -6.25 -12.95
CA LEU A 101 9.19 -4.96 -13.60
C LEU A 101 9.67 -5.17 -15.05
N MET A 102 10.61 -6.11 -15.26
CA MET A 102 11.16 -6.39 -16.59
C MET A 102 10.12 -6.99 -17.56
N GLN A 103 9.06 -7.57 -17.04
CA GLN A 103 7.93 -8.11 -17.80
C GLN A 103 6.78 -7.10 -17.97
N GLY A 104 6.96 -5.86 -17.52
CA GLY A 104 5.98 -4.78 -17.70
C GLY A 104 4.96 -4.62 -16.56
N ASP A 105 5.18 -5.25 -15.41
CA ASP A 105 4.36 -4.98 -14.22
C ASP A 105 4.60 -3.53 -13.76
N PRO A 106 3.55 -2.70 -13.63
CA PRO A 106 3.71 -1.27 -13.34
C PRO A 106 3.97 -0.96 -11.87
N TYR A 107 3.98 -1.96 -10.98
CA TYR A 107 4.05 -1.79 -9.53
C TYR A 107 5.15 -0.84 -9.08
N HIS A 108 6.39 -1.08 -9.52
CA HIS A 108 7.53 -0.22 -9.18
C HIS A 108 7.28 1.25 -9.53
N CYS A 109 6.81 1.51 -10.77
CA CYS A 109 6.54 2.87 -11.22
C CYS A 109 5.42 3.54 -10.42
N GLN A 110 4.41 2.78 -10.01
CA GLN A 110 3.32 3.26 -9.19
C GLN A 110 3.79 3.60 -7.77
N CYS A 111 4.62 2.77 -7.15
CA CYS A 111 5.24 3.06 -5.84
C CYS A 111 6.06 4.36 -5.88
N GLN A 112 6.93 4.50 -6.88
CA GLN A 112 7.70 5.73 -7.09
C GLN A 112 6.80 6.96 -7.28
N LYS A 113 5.71 6.81 -8.00
CA LYS A 113 4.75 7.91 -8.22
C LYS A 113 4.03 8.30 -6.93
N THR A 114 3.62 7.34 -6.11
CA THR A 114 3.00 7.62 -4.80
C THR A 114 3.96 8.39 -3.90
N THR A 115 5.20 7.92 -3.75
CA THR A 115 6.22 8.62 -2.95
C THR A 115 6.46 10.04 -3.46
N ARG A 116 6.56 10.23 -4.77
CA ARG A 116 6.72 11.56 -5.37
C ARG A 116 5.53 12.48 -5.08
N LEU A 117 4.30 12.00 -5.26
CA LEU A 117 3.10 12.79 -4.99
C LEU A 117 2.95 13.12 -3.50
N LEU A 118 3.30 12.19 -2.62
CA LEU A 118 3.33 12.43 -1.18
C LEU A 118 4.36 13.50 -0.83
N LYS A 119 5.56 13.42 -1.39
CA LYS A 119 6.60 14.45 -1.24
C LYS A 119 6.11 15.83 -1.70
N GLU A 120 5.52 15.91 -2.89
CA GLU A 120 4.96 17.15 -3.44
C GLU A 120 3.88 17.74 -2.52
N ARG A 121 2.97 16.89 -2.00
CA ARG A 121 1.90 17.31 -1.07
C ARG A 121 2.45 17.80 0.27
N LEU A 122 3.50 17.18 0.80
CA LEU A 122 4.17 17.58 2.04
C LEU A 122 5.09 18.81 1.86
N GLY A 123 5.42 19.18 0.62
CA GLY A 123 6.35 20.27 0.31
C GLY A 123 7.79 19.95 0.68
N TRP A 124 8.18 18.67 0.68
CA TRP A 124 9.49 18.19 1.11
C TRP A 124 10.48 18.05 -0.04
N LYS A 125 11.78 17.95 0.31
CA LYS A 125 12.88 17.74 -0.62
C LYS A 125 13.11 16.23 -0.85
N ASP A 126 13.86 15.89 -1.90
CA ASP A 126 14.26 14.51 -2.19
C ASP A 126 15.09 13.85 -1.07
N THR A 127 15.79 14.64 -0.29
CA THR A 127 16.60 14.18 0.85
C THR A 127 15.78 13.89 2.12
N GLU A 128 14.48 14.16 2.13
CA GLU A 128 13.60 13.99 3.29
C GLU A 128 12.65 12.80 3.16
N ILE A 129 12.56 12.19 1.97
CA ILE A 129 11.64 11.07 1.69
C ILE A 129 12.25 10.12 0.65
N ILE A 130 12.16 8.82 0.94
CA ILE A 130 12.72 7.78 0.05
C ILE A 130 11.72 6.64 -0.17
N THR A 131 11.90 5.94 -1.29
CA THR A 131 11.16 4.70 -1.62
C THR A 131 12.04 3.49 -1.36
N THR A 132 11.53 2.52 -0.60
CA THR A 132 12.21 1.26 -0.31
C THR A 132 11.26 0.07 -0.47
N PHE A 133 11.81 -1.15 -0.47
CA PHE A 133 11.05 -2.37 -0.64
C PHE A 133 11.40 -3.39 0.45
N GLN A 134 10.39 -3.94 1.11
CA GLN A 134 10.49 -4.90 2.21
C GLN A 134 10.11 -6.33 1.78
N SER A 135 10.15 -7.26 2.71
CA SER A 135 9.63 -8.64 2.58
C SER A 135 10.31 -9.47 1.50
N LYS A 136 11.58 -9.19 1.22
CA LYS A 136 12.35 -10.01 0.29
C LYS A 136 12.56 -11.40 0.85
N PHE A 137 12.21 -12.44 0.08
CA PHE A 137 12.55 -13.81 0.43
C PHE A 137 13.08 -14.62 -0.75
N GLY A 138 13.82 -15.70 -0.43
CA GLY A 138 14.40 -16.59 -1.43
C GLY A 138 15.61 -15.99 -2.18
N PRO A 139 16.17 -16.74 -3.16
CA PRO A 139 17.44 -16.38 -3.80
C PRO A 139 17.29 -15.41 -4.98
N GLU A 140 16.07 -15.15 -5.45
CA GLU A 140 15.82 -14.29 -6.60
C GLU A 140 16.09 -12.81 -6.25
N GLU A 141 16.50 -12.00 -7.22
CA GLU A 141 16.63 -10.56 -7.06
C GLU A 141 15.24 -9.91 -7.04
N TRP A 142 14.99 -9.10 -6.02
CA TRP A 142 13.76 -8.32 -5.83
C TRP A 142 14.00 -6.84 -6.11
N LEU A 143 12.94 -6.04 -6.13
CA LEU A 143 13.03 -4.58 -6.24
C LEU A 143 13.90 -4.01 -5.12
N ARG A 144 14.68 -2.98 -5.45
CA ARG A 144 15.60 -2.30 -4.53
C ARG A 144 15.27 -0.79 -4.44
N PRO A 145 15.79 -0.07 -3.40
CA PRO A 145 16.60 -0.57 -2.28
C PRO A 145 15.77 -1.40 -1.28
N TYR A 146 16.40 -2.36 -0.59
CA TYR A 146 15.72 -3.12 0.47
C TYR A 146 15.61 -2.28 1.73
N THR A 147 14.44 -2.25 2.35
CA THR A 147 14.17 -1.37 3.50
C THR A 147 15.14 -1.63 4.65
N VAL A 148 15.38 -2.90 4.99
CA VAL A 148 16.29 -3.30 6.07
C VAL A 148 17.74 -2.85 5.83
N GLU A 149 18.22 -2.93 4.59
CA GLU A 149 19.57 -2.47 4.21
C GLU A 149 19.65 -0.94 4.21
N GLU A 150 18.59 -0.28 3.74
CA GLU A 150 18.56 1.16 3.55
C GLU A 150 18.45 1.93 4.87
N VAL A 151 17.70 1.44 5.85
CA VAL A 151 17.62 2.09 7.18
C VAL A 151 18.96 2.05 7.91
N ALA A 152 19.73 0.97 7.78
CA ALA A 152 21.09 0.88 8.31
C ALA A 152 22.05 1.85 7.59
N ARG A 153 22.01 1.87 6.24
CA ARG A 153 22.84 2.76 5.42
C ARG A 153 22.61 4.25 5.75
N ILE A 154 21.35 4.65 5.97
CA ILE A 154 21.00 6.02 6.37
C ILE A 154 21.72 6.43 7.66
N VAL A 155 21.81 5.53 8.62
CA VAL A 155 22.53 5.79 9.89
C VAL A 155 24.05 5.83 9.67
N GLU A 156 24.59 4.80 8.97
CA GLU A 156 26.04 4.61 8.84
C GLU A 156 26.70 5.61 7.88
N GLU A 157 26.04 5.96 6.78
CA GLU A 157 26.63 6.79 5.72
C GLU A 157 26.12 8.25 5.74
N GLU A 158 24.85 8.48 6.16
CA GLU A 158 24.25 9.82 6.19
C GLU A 158 24.19 10.42 7.60
N GLU A 159 24.62 9.67 8.62
CA GLU A 159 24.63 10.09 10.04
C GLU A 159 23.24 10.50 10.57
N LYS A 160 22.15 10.00 9.93
CA LYS A 160 20.78 10.28 10.35
C LYS A 160 20.38 9.39 11.52
N LYS A 161 19.84 9.99 12.57
CA LYS A 161 19.53 9.31 13.82
C LYS A 161 18.03 9.15 14.10
N SER A 162 17.19 9.82 13.32
CA SER A 162 15.74 9.79 13.49
C SER A 162 15.05 9.56 12.15
N ILE A 163 14.24 8.50 12.06
CA ILE A 163 13.45 8.18 10.87
C ILE A 163 11.99 7.91 11.21
N ALA A 164 11.11 8.14 10.23
CA ALA A 164 9.76 7.62 10.24
C ALA A 164 9.57 6.63 9.09
N VAL A 165 8.79 5.59 9.29
CA VAL A 165 8.48 4.59 8.27
C VAL A 165 6.97 4.49 8.08
N ILE A 166 6.52 4.58 6.82
CA ILE A 166 5.13 4.38 6.41
C ILE A 166 5.05 3.31 5.33
N ALA A 167 3.97 2.55 5.28
CA ALA A 167 3.73 1.48 4.30
C ALA A 167 2.57 1.82 3.33
N PRO A 168 2.78 2.66 2.29
CA PRO A 168 1.66 3.18 1.47
C PRO A 168 0.92 2.11 0.66
N ALA A 169 1.52 0.96 0.35
CA ALA A 169 0.85 -0.10 -0.39
C ALA A 169 -0.15 -0.92 0.44
N PHE A 170 -0.17 -0.73 1.75
CA PHE A 170 -1.04 -1.46 2.66
C PHE A 170 -2.22 -0.59 3.09
N SER A 171 -3.45 -1.04 2.81
CA SER A 171 -4.67 -0.34 3.24
C SER A 171 -4.93 -0.46 4.73
N SER A 172 -4.46 -1.54 5.35
CA SER A 172 -4.57 -1.79 6.79
C SER A 172 -3.33 -2.49 7.31
N ASP A 173 -3.10 -2.34 8.60
CA ASP A 173 -2.02 -3.04 9.28
C ASP A 173 -2.17 -4.55 9.22
N CYS A 174 -1.06 -5.24 9.06
CA CYS A 174 -0.94 -6.67 8.97
C CYS A 174 0.41 -7.11 9.53
N ILE A 175 0.76 -8.38 9.40
CA ILE A 175 2.01 -8.92 9.97
C ILE A 175 3.24 -8.23 9.36
N GLU A 176 3.20 -7.92 8.06
CA GLU A 176 4.28 -7.23 7.34
C GLU A 176 4.47 -5.78 7.78
N THR A 177 3.52 -5.20 8.48
CA THR A 177 3.64 -3.83 9.00
C THR A 177 3.91 -3.82 10.51
N LEU A 178 3.25 -4.68 11.26
CA LEU A 178 3.34 -4.70 12.72
C LEU A 178 4.57 -5.47 13.24
N GLU A 179 4.99 -6.52 12.55
CA GLU A 179 6.17 -7.32 12.90
C GLU A 179 7.37 -6.88 12.06
N GLU A 180 7.33 -6.99 10.74
CA GLU A 180 8.49 -6.70 9.89
C GLU A 180 8.96 -5.24 9.99
N ILE A 181 8.04 -4.25 9.90
CA ILE A 181 8.46 -2.83 10.00
C ILE A 181 8.73 -2.44 11.44
N ASN A 182 7.78 -2.70 12.34
CA ASN A 182 7.83 -2.13 13.69
C ASN A 182 8.70 -2.94 14.66
N GLU A 183 9.18 -4.11 14.27
CA GLU A 183 10.13 -4.92 15.03
C GLU A 183 11.43 -5.12 14.23
N GLU A 184 11.45 -5.91 13.15
CA GLU A 184 12.68 -6.29 12.44
C GLU A 184 13.42 -5.11 11.79
N ILE A 185 12.71 -4.24 11.05
CA ILE A 185 13.33 -3.07 10.39
C ILE A 185 13.77 -2.04 11.45
N LYS A 186 12.97 -1.87 12.50
CA LYS A 186 13.33 -1.02 13.63
C LYS A 186 14.60 -1.52 14.32
N GLU A 187 14.70 -2.84 14.62
CA GLU A 187 15.90 -3.43 15.21
C GLU A 187 17.13 -3.19 14.34
N SER A 188 17.05 -3.38 13.04
CA SER A 188 18.14 -3.10 12.10
C SER A 188 18.58 -1.62 12.12
N PHE A 189 17.64 -0.68 12.27
CA PHE A 189 17.94 0.74 12.40
C PHE A 189 18.66 1.04 13.74
N GLU A 190 18.18 0.49 14.85
CA GLU A 190 18.75 0.66 16.17
C GLU A 190 20.14 0.02 16.28
N GLU A 191 20.34 -1.19 15.73
CA GLU A 191 21.65 -1.86 15.69
C GLU A 191 22.69 -1.06 14.89
N ALA A 192 22.30 -0.36 13.84
CA ALA A 192 23.18 0.55 13.10
C ALA A 192 23.51 1.84 13.87
N GLY A 193 22.88 2.08 15.02
CA GLY A 193 23.07 3.24 15.86
C GLY A 193 22.05 4.37 15.67
N GLY A 194 20.90 4.07 15.09
CA GLY A 194 19.73 4.96 15.06
C GLY A 194 19.15 5.18 16.47
N GLU A 195 18.55 6.33 16.70
CA GLU A 195 18.10 6.76 18.04
C GLU A 195 16.58 6.87 18.13
N GLU A 196 15.90 7.34 17.09
CA GLU A 196 14.44 7.50 17.09
C GLU A 196 13.82 6.88 15.85
N PHE A 197 13.06 5.81 16.05
CA PHE A 197 12.27 5.14 15.02
C PHE A 197 10.78 5.40 15.24
N THR A 198 10.10 5.91 14.21
CA THR A 198 8.66 6.15 14.27
C THR A 198 7.95 5.32 13.21
N TYR A 199 7.22 4.29 13.63
CA TYR A 199 6.28 3.61 12.74
C TYR A 199 5.00 4.45 12.60
N ILE A 200 4.60 4.76 11.37
CA ILE A 200 3.32 5.40 11.05
C ILE A 200 2.35 4.30 10.63
N PRO A 201 1.29 4.02 11.41
CA PRO A 201 0.30 2.99 11.08
C PRO A 201 -0.29 3.17 9.69
N CYS A 202 -0.69 2.07 9.07
CA CYS A 202 -1.46 2.12 7.84
C CYS A 202 -2.73 2.95 8.03
N LEU A 203 -3.35 3.38 6.94
CA LEU A 203 -4.54 4.25 7.02
C LEU A 203 -5.73 3.60 7.73
N ASN A 204 -5.82 2.26 7.75
CA ASN A 204 -6.85 1.49 8.46
C ASN A 204 -8.27 2.04 8.18
N ASP A 205 -9.05 2.29 9.22
CA ASP A 205 -10.39 2.88 9.17
C ASP A 205 -10.41 4.39 9.48
N SER A 206 -9.28 5.09 9.28
CA SER A 206 -9.22 6.53 9.46
C SER A 206 -10.24 7.25 8.56
N THR A 207 -10.82 8.33 9.05
CA THR A 207 -11.84 9.09 8.31
C THR A 207 -11.35 9.50 6.92
N ALA A 208 -10.10 9.96 6.81
CA ALA A 208 -9.53 10.38 5.52
C ALA A 208 -9.41 9.20 4.54
N HIS A 209 -9.09 7.99 5.02
CA HIS A 209 -9.05 6.80 4.18
C HIS A 209 -10.45 6.37 3.74
N ILE A 210 -11.41 6.32 4.65
CA ILE A 210 -12.79 5.98 4.33
C ILE A 210 -13.39 6.97 3.32
N ASP A 211 -13.11 8.27 3.46
CA ASP A 211 -13.53 9.29 2.49
C ASP A 211 -12.91 9.06 1.11
N ALA A 212 -11.62 8.71 1.04
CA ALA A 212 -10.96 8.37 -0.21
C ALA A 212 -11.57 7.13 -0.88
N LEU A 213 -11.80 6.05 -0.11
CA LEU A 213 -12.44 4.82 -0.61
C LEU A 213 -13.88 5.08 -1.06
N SER A 214 -14.66 5.84 -0.29
CA SER A 214 -16.04 6.21 -0.62
C SER A 214 -16.10 7.00 -1.93
N SER A 215 -15.22 7.97 -2.12
CA SER A 215 -15.11 8.74 -3.37
C SER A 215 -14.81 7.85 -4.58
N LEU A 216 -13.96 6.82 -4.42
CA LEU A 216 -13.68 5.85 -5.47
C LEU A 216 -14.90 4.98 -5.79
N ILE A 217 -15.64 4.55 -4.77
CA ILE A 217 -16.90 3.80 -4.93
C ILE A 217 -17.90 4.64 -5.69
N ASP A 218 -18.15 5.89 -5.27
CA ASP A 218 -19.09 6.81 -5.91
C ASP A 218 -18.75 7.07 -7.38
N LYS A 219 -17.45 7.29 -7.67
CA LYS A 219 -16.95 7.43 -9.05
C LYS A 219 -17.32 6.22 -9.91
N ASN A 220 -17.13 5.01 -9.36
CA ASN A 220 -17.35 3.76 -10.09
C ASN A 220 -18.84 3.36 -10.18
N LEU A 221 -19.70 3.90 -9.31
CA LEU A 221 -21.14 3.65 -9.33
C LEU A 221 -21.90 4.59 -10.25
N ARG A 222 -21.30 5.66 -10.77
CA ARG A 222 -21.97 6.61 -11.69
C ARG A 222 -22.60 5.89 -12.89
N GLY A 223 -23.88 6.18 -13.12
CA GLY A 223 -24.68 5.53 -14.15
C GLY A 223 -25.07 4.08 -13.83
N TRP A 224 -24.85 3.61 -12.61
CA TRP A 224 -25.36 2.35 -12.09
C TRP A 224 -26.44 2.53 -11.03
N ILE A 225 -26.29 3.54 -10.21
CA ILE A 225 -27.27 4.02 -9.27
C ILE A 225 -27.64 5.46 -9.67
N ASP A 226 -28.91 5.78 -9.61
CA ASP A 226 -29.47 7.10 -9.89
C ASP A 226 -29.38 8.01 -8.65
#